data_6dd2a1e8bc930d6d68c7d9c0b3a23c6b
#
_entry.id   6dd2a1e8bc930d6d68c7d9c0b3a23c6b
#
_cell.length_a   1.000
_cell.length_b   1.000
_cell.length_c   1.000
_cell.angle_alpha   90.00
_cell.angle_beta   90.00
_cell.angle_gamma   90.00
#
_symmetry.space_group_name_H-M   'P 1'
#
loop_
_entity.id
_entity.type
_entity.pdbx_description
1 polymer ?
#
loop_
_entity_poly.entity_id
_entity_poly.type
_entity_poly.pdbx_seq_one_letter_code
_entity_poly.pdbx_strand_id
1 'polypeptide(L)'
;MTRIILFLNECVPKMIATATILVIAILCLEWYRGWKNRQLKELKKGSRKKAHGIIFGKLGIKFVFSPWDKEGHVGIFAASGTGKTSACLIPTIRSISEKHVKSYTYAIDISGDISKNCPDVPYKLEYAPEKPDTPPYNIFAPIDALDEIEDKYEALEQLAFLLMPEKVNMNDNARFFLVNGRKILTASLIAFYPVGMDFISICERIVQSSWQELFRDIDNTGNIDAIRYINGFEGANEANTAGCKQSCDDALKLFATNGKIKRSIRRPKRGEKSVEPKMIEHSNIFVVIGEDKLSLYAPLMNILTSQLMEYVGTRKVTKNSPCILLCLDELASLHIDGELILDGVRRFRKRKCRLILLMQNTADLNILYGADVTRAILANLKYKVLLGGTGLGEPESQKYFAELIGYKDSTKHSTSSNAKQTTHTESEAKEWVIEPAELDRQGKDTVILIAADEPDGYLKLKKNYYFKR
;
A
#
# COMPACT_ATOMS: atom_id res chain seq x y z
N MET A 1 24.19 9.03 -79.12
CA MET A 1 24.72 8.28 -77.93
C MET A 1 25.38 9.24 -76.91
N THR A 2 26.27 10.12 -77.27
CA THR A 2 27.03 11.00 -76.37
C THR A 2 26.15 11.91 -75.45
N ARG A 3 25.02 12.46 -75.97
CA ARG A 3 24.09 13.30 -75.19
C ARG A 3 23.29 12.52 -74.11
N ILE A 4 23.01 11.27 -74.37
CA ILE A 4 22.30 10.40 -73.38
C ILE A 4 23.24 10.01 -72.26
N ILE A 5 24.51 9.73 -72.54
CA ILE A 5 25.54 9.40 -71.56
C ILE A 5 25.84 10.62 -70.63
N LEU A 6 25.90 11.83 -71.17
CA LEU A 6 26.08 13.06 -70.42
C LEU A 6 24.87 13.32 -69.49
N PHE A 7 23.64 13.13 -70.01
CA PHE A 7 22.43 13.28 -69.24
C PHE A 7 22.36 12.24 -68.09
N LEU A 8 22.72 11.00 -68.32
CA LEU A 8 22.78 9.96 -67.30
C LEU A 8 23.85 10.25 -66.24
N ASN A 9 25.03 10.73 -66.66
CA ASN A 9 26.09 11.05 -65.70
C ASN A 9 25.80 12.27 -64.83
N GLU A 10 24.98 13.24 -65.27
CA GLU A 10 24.64 14.42 -64.48
C GLU A 10 23.35 14.24 -63.64
N CYS A 11 22.34 13.54 -64.19
CA CYS A 11 21.04 13.43 -63.55
C CYS A 11 20.94 12.25 -62.57
N VAL A 12 21.58 11.12 -62.87
CA VAL A 12 21.50 9.94 -61.99
C VAL A 12 22.13 10.16 -60.62
N PRO A 13 23.34 10.79 -60.47
CA PRO A 13 23.91 11.11 -59.17
C PRO A 13 23.05 12.11 -58.36
N LYS A 14 22.44 13.11 -59.02
CA LYS A 14 21.52 14.06 -58.39
C LYS A 14 20.23 13.40 -57.93
N MET A 15 19.67 12.46 -58.68
CA MET A 15 18.50 11.66 -58.28
C MET A 15 18.80 10.73 -57.10
N ILE A 16 19.96 10.09 -57.10
CA ILE A 16 20.41 9.26 -56.00
C ILE A 16 20.62 10.10 -54.74
N ALA A 17 21.27 11.25 -54.85
CA ALA A 17 21.48 12.15 -53.73
C ALA A 17 20.17 12.69 -53.12
N THR A 18 19.19 13.06 -53.98
CA THR A 18 17.85 13.50 -53.50
C THR A 18 17.08 12.37 -52.87
N ALA A 19 17.13 11.16 -53.41
CA ALA A 19 16.50 9.99 -52.81
C ALA A 19 17.11 9.64 -51.44
N THR A 20 18.43 9.70 -51.32
CA THR A 20 19.14 9.46 -50.06
C THR A 20 18.79 10.50 -49.01
N ILE A 21 18.71 11.78 -49.35
CA ILE A 21 18.29 12.85 -48.46
C ILE A 21 16.84 12.65 -47.99
N LEU A 22 15.97 12.21 -48.88
CA LEU A 22 14.57 11.94 -48.57
C LEU A 22 14.42 10.76 -47.58
N VAL A 23 15.17 9.70 -47.79
CA VAL A 23 15.21 8.55 -46.88
C VAL A 23 15.74 8.96 -45.49
N ILE A 24 16.83 9.73 -45.45
CA ILE A 24 17.37 10.23 -44.18
C ILE A 24 16.32 11.12 -43.46
N ALA A 25 15.64 12.01 -44.19
CA ALA A 25 14.61 12.86 -43.63
C ALA A 25 13.42 12.08 -43.09
N ILE A 26 12.98 11.00 -43.78
CA ILE A 26 11.94 10.10 -43.32
C ILE A 26 12.40 9.39 -42.03
N LEU A 27 13.60 8.82 -42.02
CA LEU A 27 14.18 8.16 -40.84
C LEU A 27 14.32 9.12 -39.64
N CYS A 28 14.75 10.39 -39.89
CA CYS A 28 14.80 11.42 -38.86
C CYS A 28 13.42 11.82 -38.37
N LEU A 29 12.40 11.89 -39.22
CA LEU A 29 11.02 12.16 -38.85
C LEU A 29 10.41 11.00 -38.05
N GLU A 30 10.67 9.75 -38.43
CA GLU A 30 10.24 8.60 -37.66
C GLU A 30 10.95 8.52 -36.31
N TRP A 31 12.25 8.79 -36.29
CA TRP A 31 13.02 8.90 -35.04
C TRP A 31 12.50 10.03 -34.15
N TYR A 32 12.20 11.22 -34.71
CA TYR A 32 11.63 12.36 -33.99
C TYR A 32 10.21 12.05 -33.49
N ARG A 33 9.36 11.42 -34.30
CA ARG A 33 8.03 10.96 -33.88
C ARG A 33 8.13 9.93 -32.76
N GLY A 34 9.00 8.94 -32.90
CA GLY A 34 9.28 7.96 -31.86
C GLY A 34 9.85 8.59 -30.57
N TRP A 35 10.72 9.62 -30.71
CA TRP A 35 11.25 10.36 -29.58
C TRP A 35 10.17 11.22 -28.90
N LYS A 36 9.32 11.90 -29.67
CA LYS A 36 8.20 12.71 -29.16
C LYS A 36 7.15 11.85 -28.46
N ASN A 37 6.83 10.69 -29.00
CA ASN A 37 5.90 9.74 -28.38
C ASN A 37 6.48 9.08 -27.11
N ARG A 38 7.80 9.08 -26.92
CA ARG A 38 8.49 8.62 -25.70
C ARG A 38 8.67 9.71 -24.65
N GLN A 39 8.12 10.88 -24.83
CA GLN A 39 8.10 11.88 -23.77
C GLN A 39 7.04 11.50 -22.73
N LEU A 40 7.49 11.33 -21.49
CA LEU A 40 6.60 11.05 -20.37
C LEU A 40 5.66 12.23 -20.15
N LYS A 41 4.38 11.98 -19.94
CA LYS A 41 3.35 13.00 -19.69
C LYS A 41 3.35 13.48 -18.25
N GLU A 42 3.26 12.55 -17.32
CA GLU A 42 3.16 12.83 -15.88
C GLU A 42 4.40 12.43 -15.10
N LEU A 43 5.06 11.36 -15.53
CA LEU A 43 6.31 10.93 -14.95
C LEU A 43 7.46 11.84 -15.41
N LYS A 44 8.46 12.00 -14.54
CA LYS A 44 9.64 12.78 -14.85
C LYS A 44 10.90 11.91 -14.90
N LYS A 45 11.89 12.40 -15.66
CA LYS A 45 13.24 11.81 -15.74
C LYS A 45 14.24 12.78 -15.14
N GLY A 46 15.09 12.31 -14.24
CA GLY A 46 16.08 13.18 -13.61
C GLY A 46 17.34 12.44 -13.15
N SER A 47 18.39 13.19 -12.84
CA SER A 47 19.53 12.67 -12.10
C SER A 47 19.10 12.34 -10.66
N ARG A 48 19.93 11.59 -9.94
CA ARG A 48 19.66 11.22 -8.53
C ARG A 48 19.31 12.45 -7.65
N LYS A 49 20.06 13.55 -7.80
CA LYS A 49 19.84 14.79 -7.05
C LYS A 49 18.55 15.54 -7.41
N LYS A 50 17.97 15.24 -8.58
CA LYS A 50 16.74 15.88 -9.08
C LYS A 50 15.51 14.99 -9.00
N ALA A 51 15.66 13.72 -8.62
CA ALA A 51 14.58 12.76 -8.54
C ALA A 51 13.92 12.86 -7.15
N HIS A 52 12.98 13.79 -7.00
CA HIS A 52 12.18 13.99 -5.78
C HIS A 52 10.75 13.51 -6.00
N GLY A 53 10.41 12.36 -5.43
CA GLY A 53 9.11 11.73 -5.61
C GLY A 53 9.18 10.23 -5.44
N ILE A 54 8.12 9.53 -5.86
CA ILE A 54 8.11 8.07 -5.87
C ILE A 54 8.98 7.58 -7.04
N ILE A 55 10.06 6.89 -6.72
CA ILE A 55 11.06 6.41 -7.68
C ILE A 55 10.70 4.99 -8.12
N PHE A 56 10.52 4.79 -9.43
CA PHE A 56 10.17 3.49 -10.01
C PHE A 56 11.37 2.70 -10.54
N GLY A 57 12.39 3.38 -11.02
CA GLY A 57 13.57 2.73 -11.60
C GLY A 57 14.39 3.67 -12.46
N LYS A 58 15.24 3.11 -13.33
CA LYS A 58 16.11 3.85 -14.24
C LYS A 58 15.79 3.57 -15.70
N LEU A 59 15.76 4.61 -16.51
CA LEU A 59 15.77 4.53 -17.97
C LEU A 59 17.12 5.06 -18.46
N GLY A 60 18.03 4.17 -18.87
CA GLY A 60 19.44 4.49 -19.03
C GLY A 60 20.05 4.95 -17.70
N ILE A 61 20.62 6.15 -17.67
CA ILE A 61 21.25 6.76 -16.48
C ILE A 61 20.28 7.64 -15.67
N LYS A 62 19.08 7.92 -16.18
CA LYS A 62 18.10 8.80 -15.53
C LYS A 62 17.10 8.00 -14.72
N PHE A 63 16.76 8.53 -13.55
CA PHE A 63 15.68 8.00 -12.70
C PHE A 63 14.34 8.41 -13.28
N VAL A 64 13.40 7.46 -13.29
CA VAL A 64 11.98 7.69 -13.60
C VAL A 64 11.23 7.76 -12.29
N PHE A 65 10.49 8.83 -12.07
CA PHE A 65 9.79 9.08 -10.82
C PHE A 65 8.50 9.87 -11.03
N SER A 66 7.57 9.70 -10.10
CA SER A 66 6.37 10.53 -9.96
C SER A 66 6.63 11.59 -8.89
N PRO A 67 6.65 12.88 -9.25
CA PRO A 67 6.91 13.97 -8.29
C PRO A 67 5.93 13.99 -7.12
N TRP A 68 6.33 14.59 -5.99
CA TRP A 68 5.50 14.68 -4.78
C TRP A 68 4.20 15.48 -4.98
N ASP A 69 4.20 16.43 -5.89
CA ASP A 69 3.03 17.25 -6.24
C ASP A 69 2.03 16.53 -7.15
N LYS A 70 2.37 15.31 -7.60
CA LYS A 70 1.48 14.46 -8.38
C LYS A 70 0.71 13.50 -7.49
N GLU A 71 -0.46 13.12 -7.96
CA GLU A 71 -1.36 12.21 -7.28
C GLU A 71 -1.20 10.78 -7.81
N GLY A 72 -1.77 9.82 -7.08
CA GLY A 72 -1.88 8.43 -7.48
C GLY A 72 -1.15 7.48 -6.56
N HIS A 73 -1.85 6.42 -6.21
CA HIS A 73 -1.39 5.32 -5.38
C HIS A 73 -0.56 4.34 -6.21
N VAL A 74 0.29 3.58 -5.54
CA VAL A 74 1.24 2.64 -6.16
C VAL A 74 1.07 1.26 -5.57
N GLY A 75 0.93 0.25 -6.42
CA GLY A 75 1.07 -1.16 -6.05
C GLY A 75 2.40 -1.70 -6.56
N ILE A 76 3.17 -2.35 -5.72
CA ILE A 76 4.43 -3.02 -6.06
C ILE A 76 4.24 -4.52 -5.89
N PHE A 77 4.38 -5.26 -6.99
CA PHE A 77 4.13 -6.69 -7.06
C PHE A 77 5.42 -7.44 -7.33
N ALA A 78 5.77 -8.33 -6.45
CA ALA A 78 6.90 -9.23 -6.63
C ALA A 78 7.04 -10.20 -5.45
N ALA A 79 7.60 -11.37 -5.68
CA ALA A 79 7.93 -12.33 -4.63
C ALA A 79 8.96 -11.78 -3.63
N SER A 80 9.09 -12.44 -2.49
CA SER A 80 10.08 -12.09 -1.46
C SER A 80 11.51 -12.13 -2.01
N GLY A 81 12.39 -11.25 -1.52
CA GLY A 81 13.78 -11.18 -1.96
C GLY A 81 14.05 -10.54 -3.32
N THR A 82 13.03 -10.11 -4.07
CA THR A 82 13.19 -9.50 -5.39
C THR A 82 13.64 -8.05 -5.37
N GLY A 83 13.65 -7.43 -4.20
CA GLY A 83 14.08 -6.06 -4.01
C GLY A 83 12.95 -5.02 -3.98
N LYS A 84 11.72 -5.40 -3.63
CA LYS A 84 10.60 -4.44 -3.42
C LYS A 84 11.04 -3.26 -2.55
N THR A 85 11.51 -3.56 -1.36
CA THR A 85 11.98 -2.58 -0.39
C THR A 85 13.26 -1.88 -0.85
N SER A 86 14.27 -2.63 -1.31
CA SER A 86 15.61 -2.09 -1.63
C SER A 86 15.70 -1.32 -2.95
N ALA A 87 14.86 -1.63 -3.94
CA ALA A 87 14.92 -0.97 -5.26
C ALA A 87 13.86 0.13 -5.45
N CYS A 88 12.75 0.08 -4.72
CA CYS A 88 11.65 1.03 -4.89
C CYS A 88 11.39 1.86 -3.64
N LEU A 89 11.20 1.22 -2.49
CA LEU A 89 10.73 1.91 -1.28
C LEU A 89 11.82 2.75 -0.62
N ILE A 90 12.99 2.17 -0.29
CA ILE A 90 14.11 2.91 0.32
C ILE A 90 14.57 4.07 -0.58
N PRO A 91 14.78 3.90 -1.92
CA PRO A 91 15.11 5.03 -2.79
C PRO A 91 14.05 6.14 -2.77
N THR A 92 12.78 5.77 -2.71
CA THR A 92 11.66 6.72 -2.64
C THR A 92 11.71 7.51 -1.33
N ILE A 93 11.81 6.83 -0.18
CA ILE A 93 11.87 7.49 1.13
C ILE A 93 13.12 8.40 1.24
N ARG A 94 14.28 7.93 0.77
CA ARG A 94 15.50 8.75 0.70
C ARG A 94 15.39 9.98 -0.23
N SER A 95 14.40 10.01 -1.12
CA SER A 95 14.13 11.17 -1.97
C SER A 95 13.38 12.30 -1.25
N ILE A 96 12.92 12.08 -0.02
CA ILE A 96 12.33 13.10 0.84
C ILE A 96 13.42 14.10 1.20
N SER A 97 13.21 15.36 0.86
CA SER A 97 14.17 16.43 1.06
C SER A 97 13.56 17.56 1.88
N GLU A 98 14.31 18.04 2.88
CA GLU A 98 13.91 19.19 3.70
C GLU A 98 13.70 20.50 2.91
N LYS A 99 14.39 20.64 1.78
CA LYS A 99 14.55 21.95 1.12
C LYS A 99 13.43 22.32 0.15
N HIS A 100 12.67 21.37 -0.40
CA HIS A 100 11.84 21.67 -1.57
C HIS A 100 10.37 21.24 -1.51
N VAL A 101 10.03 20.20 -0.77
CA VAL A 101 8.63 19.77 -0.59
C VAL A 101 8.47 19.23 0.83
N LYS A 102 7.53 19.78 1.57
CA LYS A 102 7.14 19.17 2.83
C LYS A 102 6.46 17.85 2.52
N SER A 103 7.12 16.76 2.84
CA SER A 103 6.66 15.40 2.59
C SER A 103 7.11 14.52 3.74
N TYR A 104 6.20 13.75 4.29
CA TYR A 104 6.47 12.86 5.41
C TYR A 104 5.97 11.46 5.11
N THR A 105 6.66 10.48 5.69
CA THR A 105 6.39 9.05 5.48
C THR A 105 5.91 8.41 6.77
N TYR A 106 4.91 7.57 6.65
CA TYR A 106 4.61 6.52 7.60
C TYR A 106 4.90 5.18 6.93
N ALA A 107 5.85 4.44 7.48
CA ALA A 107 6.24 3.16 6.91
C ALA A 107 6.05 2.07 7.96
N ILE A 108 5.30 1.03 7.61
CA ILE A 108 5.34 -0.24 8.32
C ILE A 108 6.53 -1.00 7.77
N ASP A 109 7.47 -1.29 8.63
CA ASP A 109 8.79 -1.83 8.30
C ASP A 109 8.93 -3.21 8.94
N ILE A 110 8.65 -4.22 8.15
CA ILE A 110 8.84 -5.62 8.54
C ILE A 110 10.33 -5.92 8.40
N SER A 111 11.01 -6.25 9.48
CA SER A 111 12.44 -6.48 9.59
C SER A 111 13.30 -5.28 10.01
N GLY A 112 12.83 -4.05 9.91
CA GLY A 112 13.60 -2.86 10.25
C GLY A 112 14.56 -2.38 9.15
N ASP A 113 14.52 -2.99 7.97
CA ASP A 113 15.42 -2.65 6.87
C ASP A 113 15.16 -1.26 6.29
N ILE A 114 13.91 -0.80 6.27
CA ILE A 114 13.55 0.53 5.78
C ILE A 114 14.11 1.58 6.72
N SER A 115 13.81 1.47 8.01
CA SER A 115 14.27 2.40 9.03
C SER A 115 15.79 2.46 9.10
N LYS A 116 16.46 1.29 9.16
CA LYS A 116 17.93 1.19 9.21
C LYS A 116 18.61 1.83 8.01
N ASN A 117 18.05 1.66 6.80
CA ASN A 117 18.64 2.17 5.56
C ASN A 117 18.14 3.57 5.16
N CYS A 118 17.38 4.24 6.02
CA CYS A 118 16.98 5.63 5.87
C CYS A 118 17.40 6.48 7.09
N PRO A 119 18.72 6.50 7.46
CA PRO A 119 19.19 7.22 8.64
C PRO A 119 19.07 8.73 8.50
N ASP A 120 19.25 9.27 7.27
CA ASP A 120 19.32 10.69 6.99
C ASP A 120 17.94 11.33 6.72
N VAL A 121 16.85 10.58 6.94
CA VAL A 121 15.50 11.12 6.77
C VAL A 121 15.19 12.04 7.96
N PRO A 122 14.82 13.31 7.69
CA PRO A 122 14.62 14.30 8.74
C PRO A 122 13.41 13.98 9.64
N TYR A 123 13.43 14.48 10.88
CA TYR A 123 12.34 14.31 11.84
C TYR A 123 11.87 12.86 11.99
N LYS A 124 12.83 11.94 12.05
CA LYS A 124 12.57 10.51 12.14
C LYS A 124 12.06 10.13 13.53
N LEU A 125 10.93 9.44 13.58
CA LEU A 125 10.38 8.75 14.74
C LEU A 125 10.33 7.26 14.44
N GLU A 126 10.88 6.45 15.33
CA GLU A 126 10.82 5.00 15.21
C GLU A 126 10.01 4.44 16.38
N TYR A 127 8.94 3.73 16.06
CA TYR A 127 8.15 2.96 17.00
C TYR A 127 8.47 1.48 16.80
N ALA A 128 9.09 0.89 17.80
CA ALA A 128 9.52 -0.51 17.77
C ALA A 128 9.17 -1.18 19.11
N PRO A 129 8.02 -1.86 19.25
CA PRO A 129 7.53 -2.40 20.52
C PRO A 129 8.53 -3.32 21.24
N GLU A 130 9.41 -3.99 20.48
CA GLU A 130 10.47 -4.84 21.02
C GLU A 130 11.56 -4.07 21.73
N LYS A 131 11.79 -2.80 21.41
CA LYS A 131 12.84 -1.97 21.99
C LYS A 131 12.39 -1.37 23.33
N PRO A 132 13.25 -1.40 24.38
CA PRO A 132 12.91 -0.81 25.68
C PRO A 132 12.65 0.69 25.65
N ASP A 133 13.34 1.40 24.77
CA ASP A 133 13.36 2.86 24.62
C ASP A 133 12.41 3.37 23.53
N THR A 134 11.51 2.52 23.03
CA THR A 134 10.51 2.94 22.03
C THR A 134 9.62 4.05 22.60
N PRO A 135 9.38 5.14 21.85
CA PRO A 135 8.40 6.14 22.26
C PRO A 135 7.01 5.50 22.38
N PRO A 136 6.23 5.81 23.42
CA PRO A 136 4.92 5.21 23.60
C PRO A 136 3.92 5.68 22.53
N TYR A 137 2.98 4.81 22.19
CA TYR A 137 1.81 5.11 21.39
C TYR A 137 0.56 5.09 22.26
N ASN A 138 -0.07 6.24 22.47
CA ASN A 138 -1.33 6.28 23.23
C ASN A 138 -2.51 5.94 22.32
N ILE A 139 -3.10 4.75 22.49
CA ILE A 139 -4.27 4.29 21.71
C ILE A 139 -5.46 5.23 21.87
N PHE A 140 -5.60 5.86 23.03
CA PHE A 140 -6.69 6.82 23.27
C PHE A 140 -6.37 8.26 22.81
N ALA A 141 -5.17 8.55 22.29
CA ALA A 141 -4.85 9.91 21.87
C ALA A 141 -5.80 10.53 20.84
N PRO A 142 -6.27 9.80 19.81
CA PRO A 142 -7.29 10.32 18.89
C PRO A 142 -8.63 10.60 19.60
N ILE A 143 -9.00 9.78 20.58
CA ILE A 143 -10.25 9.90 21.36
C ILE A 143 -10.15 11.04 22.36
N ASP A 144 -9.01 11.15 23.04
CA ASP A 144 -8.73 12.25 23.99
C ASP A 144 -8.80 13.62 23.30
N ALA A 145 -8.57 13.68 21.99
CA ALA A 145 -8.59 14.90 21.18
C ALA A 145 -10.01 15.33 20.72
N LEU A 146 -11.03 14.53 20.95
CA LEU A 146 -12.44 14.86 20.67
C LEU A 146 -13.00 15.71 21.82
N ASP A 147 -13.90 16.63 21.51
CA ASP A 147 -14.49 17.53 22.50
C ASP A 147 -15.74 16.90 23.15
N GLU A 148 -16.68 16.42 22.32
CA GLU A 148 -17.96 15.91 22.77
C GLU A 148 -17.87 14.46 23.26
N ILE A 149 -18.65 14.13 24.29
CA ILE A 149 -18.61 12.80 24.91
C ILE A 149 -19.23 11.73 23.99
N GLU A 150 -20.23 12.10 23.22
CA GLU A 150 -20.89 11.26 22.22
C GLU A 150 -19.90 10.84 21.14
N ASP A 151 -19.10 11.77 20.62
CA ASP A 151 -18.06 11.48 19.64
C ASP A 151 -16.98 10.53 20.22
N LYS A 152 -16.66 10.69 21.51
CA LYS A 152 -15.74 9.77 22.21
C LYS A 152 -16.31 8.37 22.32
N TYR A 153 -17.60 8.24 22.62
CA TYR A 153 -18.25 6.91 22.72
C TYR A 153 -18.34 6.24 21.36
N GLU A 154 -18.63 6.98 20.29
CA GLU A 154 -18.57 6.46 18.92
C GLU A 154 -17.15 5.99 18.57
N ALA A 155 -16.14 6.76 18.90
CA ALA A 155 -14.74 6.38 18.65
C ALA A 155 -14.28 5.17 19.50
N LEU A 156 -14.80 5.00 20.73
CA LEU A 156 -14.57 3.80 21.54
C LEU A 156 -15.27 2.56 20.96
N GLU A 157 -16.47 2.71 20.42
CA GLU A 157 -17.15 1.64 19.69
C GLU A 157 -16.37 1.24 18.42
N GLN A 158 -15.90 2.21 17.64
CA GLN A 158 -15.03 1.95 16.49
C GLN A 158 -13.74 1.23 16.90
N LEU A 159 -13.12 1.59 18.02
CA LEU A 159 -11.96 0.88 18.56
C LEU A 159 -12.30 -0.58 18.90
N ALA A 160 -13.49 -0.86 19.43
CA ALA A 160 -13.92 -2.24 19.68
C ALA A 160 -14.08 -3.04 18.36
N PHE A 161 -14.55 -2.41 17.29
CA PHE A 161 -14.59 -3.03 15.96
C PHE A 161 -13.18 -3.34 15.42
N LEU A 162 -12.22 -2.44 15.62
CA LEU A 162 -10.82 -2.67 15.20
C LEU A 162 -10.14 -3.81 15.98
N LEU A 163 -10.47 -3.95 17.27
CA LEU A 163 -9.94 -5.00 18.14
C LEU A 163 -10.56 -6.37 17.86
N MET A 164 -11.83 -6.39 17.44
CA MET A 164 -12.60 -7.60 17.18
C MET A 164 -13.22 -7.57 15.77
N PRO A 165 -12.40 -7.58 14.69
CA PRO A 165 -12.88 -7.52 13.31
C PRO A 165 -13.56 -8.83 12.89
N GLU A 166 -14.59 -8.73 12.04
CA GLU A 166 -15.20 -9.89 11.40
C GLU A 166 -14.28 -10.42 10.29
N LYS A 167 -14.07 -11.73 10.26
CA LYS A 167 -13.29 -12.36 9.19
C LYS A 167 -14.20 -12.75 8.02
N VAL A 168 -13.67 -12.68 6.82
CA VAL A 168 -14.34 -13.20 5.63
C VAL A 168 -14.63 -14.70 5.83
N ASN A 169 -15.86 -15.14 5.52
CA ASN A 169 -16.32 -16.52 5.66
C ASN A 169 -16.37 -17.05 7.10
N MET A 170 -16.60 -16.19 8.09
CA MET A 170 -16.86 -16.63 9.48
C MET A 170 -18.21 -17.38 9.55
N ASN A 171 -18.25 -18.53 10.24
CA ASN A 171 -19.50 -19.24 10.48
C ASN A 171 -20.39 -18.50 11.49
N ASP A 172 -21.70 -18.77 11.47
CA ASP A 172 -22.70 -18.08 12.30
C ASP A 172 -22.43 -18.18 13.79
N ASN A 173 -21.95 -19.35 14.27
CA ASN A 173 -21.66 -19.56 15.69
C ASN A 173 -20.45 -18.70 16.13
N ALA A 174 -19.36 -18.71 15.38
CA ALA A 174 -18.20 -17.85 15.68
C ALA A 174 -18.57 -16.37 15.60
N ARG A 175 -19.39 -15.99 14.62
CA ARG A 175 -19.91 -14.62 14.48
C ARG A 175 -20.76 -14.20 15.68
N PHE A 176 -21.61 -15.10 16.19
CA PHE A 176 -22.40 -14.84 17.40
C PHE A 176 -21.51 -14.47 18.59
N PHE A 177 -20.48 -15.26 18.89
CA PHE A 177 -19.57 -14.98 20.00
C PHE A 177 -18.74 -13.71 19.77
N LEU A 178 -18.30 -13.47 18.55
CA LEU A 178 -17.56 -12.24 18.20
C LEU A 178 -18.42 -10.99 18.42
N VAL A 179 -19.62 -10.92 17.81
CA VAL A 179 -20.48 -9.74 17.87
C VAL A 179 -20.93 -9.44 19.30
N ASN A 180 -21.30 -10.46 20.07
CA ASN A 180 -21.67 -10.26 21.46
C ASN A 180 -20.46 -10.00 22.38
N GLY A 181 -19.32 -10.62 22.14
CA GLY A 181 -18.06 -10.28 22.82
C GLY A 181 -17.65 -8.82 22.58
N ARG A 182 -17.86 -8.31 21.35
CA ARG A 182 -17.63 -6.91 21.01
C ARG A 182 -18.53 -5.96 21.81
N LYS A 183 -19.79 -6.32 22.07
CA LYS A 183 -20.68 -5.54 22.95
C LYS A 183 -20.12 -5.44 24.37
N ILE A 184 -19.57 -6.54 24.91
CA ILE A 184 -18.92 -6.53 26.24
C ILE A 184 -17.71 -5.61 26.23
N LEU A 185 -16.90 -5.64 25.18
CA LEU A 185 -15.75 -4.75 25.00
C LEU A 185 -16.17 -3.29 24.92
N THR A 186 -17.16 -2.97 24.08
CA THR A 186 -17.69 -1.61 23.93
C THR A 186 -18.23 -1.07 25.24
N ALA A 187 -19.04 -1.87 25.97
CA ALA A 187 -19.53 -1.53 27.30
C ALA A 187 -18.39 -1.19 28.26
N SER A 188 -17.36 -2.03 28.28
CA SER A 188 -16.22 -1.83 29.17
C SER A 188 -15.41 -0.56 28.82
N LEU A 189 -15.19 -0.30 27.53
CA LEU A 189 -14.51 0.92 27.07
C LEU A 189 -15.30 2.17 27.47
N ILE A 190 -16.61 2.21 27.21
CA ILE A 190 -17.49 3.35 27.53
C ILE A 190 -17.64 3.52 29.04
N ALA A 191 -17.67 2.45 29.83
CA ALA A 191 -17.77 2.53 31.28
C ALA A 191 -16.48 3.04 31.94
N PHE A 192 -15.32 2.54 31.54
CA PHE A 192 -14.08 2.77 32.26
C PHE A 192 -13.22 3.93 31.72
N TYR A 193 -13.39 4.31 30.45
CA TYR A 193 -12.68 5.48 29.89
C TYR A 193 -13.01 6.79 30.61
N PRO A 194 -14.30 7.15 30.88
CA PRO A 194 -14.63 8.42 31.57
C PRO A 194 -14.15 8.46 33.04
N VAL A 195 -13.97 7.32 33.68
CA VAL A 195 -13.40 7.28 35.04
C VAL A 195 -11.87 7.36 35.07
N GLY A 196 -11.24 7.57 33.90
CA GLY A 196 -9.81 7.86 33.77
C GLY A 196 -8.91 6.64 33.63
N MET A 197 -9.46 5.43 33.44
CA MET A 197 -8.64 4.24 33.15
C MET A 197 -7.97 4.37 31.80
N ASP A 198 -6.71 3.99 31.69
CA ASP A 198 -6.01 3.88 30.41
C ASP A 198 -6.37 2.58 29.70
N PHE A 199 -6.01 2.47 28.43
CA PHE A 199 -6.34 1.31 27.59
C PHE A 199 -5.82 -0.01 28.18
N ILE A 200 -4.60 0.01 28.74
CA ILE A 200 -3.98 -1.18 29.34
C ILE A 200 -4.78 -1.64 30.54
N SER A 201 -5.10 -0.71 31.45
CA SER A 201 -5.86 -0.98 32.68
C SER A 201 -7.25 -1.53 32.37
N ILE A 202 -7.91 -1.03 31.30
CA ILE A 202 -9.19 -1.57 30.84
C ILE A 202 -9.01 -3.01 30.31
N CYS A 203 -8.01 -3.26 29.48
CA CYS A 203 -7.75 -4.63 28.97
C CYS A 203 -7.42 -5.61 30.11
N GLU A 204 -6.60 -5.19 31.09
CA GLU A 204 -6.29 -6.02 32.27
C GLU A 204 -7.55 -6.31 33.10
N ARG A 205 -8.37 -5.27 33.35
CA ARG A 205 -9.63 -5.44 34.07
C ARG A 205 -10.56 -6.44 33.41
N ILE A 206 -10.74 -6.33 32.08
CA ILE A 206 -11.57 -7.25 31.32
C ILE A 206 -11.02 -8.68 31.44
N VAL A 207 -9.76 -8.90 31.15
CA VAL A 207 -9.16 -10.26 31.07
C VAL A 207 -9.08 -10.93 32.45
N GLN A 208 -8.93 -10.17 33.53
CA GLN A 208 -8.80 -10.70 34.89
C GLN A 208 -10.14 -10.98 35.58
N SER A 209 -11.24 -10.37 35.12
CA SER A 209 -12.55 -10.51 35.75
C SER A 209 -13.37 -11.63 35.11
N SER A 210 -14.19 -12.34 35.89
CA SER A 210 -15.32 -13.11 35.37
C SER A 210 -16.33 -12.18 34.68
N TRP A 211 -17.23 -12.71 33.86
CA TRP A 211 -18.27 -11.88 33.24
C TRP A 211 -19.21 -11.27 34.27
N GLN A 212 -19.51 -11.97 35.38
CA GLN A 212 -20.35 -11.46 36.47
C GLN A 212 -19.69 -10.27 37.20
N GLU A 213 -18.41 -10.40 37.51
CA GLU A 213 -17.64 -9.32 38.13
C GLU A 213 -17.54 -8.10 37.20
N LEU A 214 -17.23 -8.34 35.90
CA LEU A 214 -17.10 -7.27 34.92
C LEU A 214 -18.42 -6.50 34.75
N PHE A 215 -19.55 -7.19 34.64
CA PHE A 215 -20.86 -6.56 34.48
C PHE A 215 -21.25 -5.76 35.73
N ARG A 216 -20.98 -6.29 36.91
CA ARG A 216 -21.16 -5.54 38.19
C ARG A 216 -20.30 -4.28 38.21
N ASP A 217 -19.07 -4.34 37.74
CA ASP A 217 -18.19 -3.18 37.70
C ASP A 217 -18.69 -2.12 36.71
N ILE A 218 -19.21 -2.55 35.56
CA ILE A 218 -19.84 -1.65 34.56
C ILE A 218 -21.08 -0.99 35.19
N ASP A 219 -21.95 -1.75 35.84
CA ASP A 219 -23.14 -1.21 36.53
C ASP A 219 -22.76 -0.20 37.60
N ASN A 220 -21.72 -0.48 38.37
CA ASN A 220 -21.22 0.41 39.44
C ASN A 220 -20.72 1.77 38.91
N THR A 221 -20.37 1.87 37.62
CA THR A 221 -20.03 3.18 37.04
C THR A 221 -21.23 4.10 36.87
N GLY A 222 -22.44 3.54 36.85
CA GLY A 222 -23.68 4.28 36.58
C GLY A 222 -23.79 4.83 35.16
N ASN A 223 -22.91 4.41 34.25
CA ASN A 223 -22.92 4.88 32.86
C ASN A 223 -24.01 4.14 32.08
N ILE A 224 -25.12 4.84 31.82
CA ILE A 224 -26.32 4.28 31.17
C ILE A 224 -26.00 3.77 29.75
N ASP A 225 -25.13 4.44 29.00
CA ASP A 225 -24.78 4.04 27.64
C ASP A 225 -23.98 2.73 27.66
N ALA A 226 -23.05 2.55 28.58
CA ALA A 226 -22.35 1.29 28.78
C ALA A 226 -23.30 0.14 29.20
N ILE A 227 -24.18 0.41 30.15
CA ILE A 227 -25.15 -0.58 30.69
C ILE A 227 -26.07 -1.09 29.57
N ARG A 228 -26.51 -0.25 28.63
CA ARG A 228 -27.35 -0.66 27.49
C ARG A 228 -26.74 -1.80 26.66
N TYR A 229 -25.41 -1.84 26.52
CA TYR A 229 -24.72 -2.91 25.77
C TYR A 229 -24.78 -4.27 26.49
N ILE A 230 -24.80 -4.28 27.84
CA ILE A 230 -24.82 -5.52 28.64
C ILE A 230 -26.21 -5.96 29.03
N ASN A 231 -27.22 -5.11 29.00
CA ASN A 231 -28.62 -5.49 29.34
C ASN A 231 -29.15 -6.68 28.52
N GLY A 232 -28.69 -6.84 27.29
CA GLY A 232 -29.07 -7.98 26.44
C GLY A 232 -28.58 -9.35 26.93
N PHE A 233 -27.71 -9.38 27.94
CA PHE A 233 -27.21 -10.60 28.57
C PHE A 233 -28.01 -10.97 29.85
N GLU A 234 -28.87 -10.08 30.31
CA GLU A 234 -29.74 -10.35 31.45
C GLU A 234 -30.72 -11.49 31.11
N GLY A 235 -30.72 -12.53 31.93
CA GLY A 235 -31.52 -13.76 31.65
C GLY A 235 -31.02 -14.64 30.49
N ALA A 236 -29.91 -14.28 29.85
CA ALA A 236 -29.31 -15.10 28.80
C ALA A 236 -28.65 -16.39 29.38
N ASN A 237 -28.38 -17.35 28.50
CA ASN A 237 -27.67 -18.57 28.90
C ASN A 237 -26.24 -18.23 29.34
N GLU A 238 -25.90 -18.59 30.60
CA GLU A 238 -24.60 -18.29 31.21
C GLU A 238 -23.41 -18.84 30.42
N ALA A 239 -23.54 -20.04 29.84
CA ALA A 239 -22.48 -20.63 29.03
C ALA A 239 -22.22 -19.81 27.75
N ASN A 240 -23.28 -19.28 27.13
CA ASN A 240 -23.15 -18.40 25.97
C ASN A 240 -22.50 -17.06 26.36
N THR A 241 -22.91 -16.47 27.48
CA THR A 241 -22.34 -15.24 28.03
C THR A 241 -20.84 -15.41 28.34
N ALA A 242 -20.47 -16.53 28.96
CA ALA A 242 -19.08 -16.89 29.22
C ALA A 242 -18.28 -17.06 27.90
N GLY A 243 -18.88 -17.66 26.87
CA GLY A 243 -18.26 -17.78 25.55
C GLY A 243 -18.06 -16.43 24.85
N CYS A 244 -19.01 -15.50 24.97
CA CYS A 244 -18.88 -14.13 24.48
C CYS A 244 -17.75 -13.39 25.20
N LYS A 245 -17.66 -13.54 26.54
CA LYS A 245 -16.57 -12.98 27.35
C LYS A 245 -15.21 -13.55 26.93
N GLN A 246 -15.12 -14.87 26.73
CA GLN A 246 -13.89 -15.52 26.26
C GLN A 246 -13.44 -14.96 24.91
N SER A 247 -14.35 -14.72 23.97
CA SER A 247 -14.03 -14.10 22.69
C SER A 247 -13.45 -12.69 22.86
N CYS A 248 -13.96 -11.91 23.81
CA CYS A 248 -13.41 -10.61 24.17
C CYS A 248 -12.02 -10.74 24.82
N ASP A 249 -11.83 -11.68 25.74
CA ASP A 249 -10.53 -11.91 26.40
C ASP A 249 -9.44 -12.29 25.40
N ASP A 250 -9.75 -13.17 24.46
CA ASP A 250 -8.79 -13.61 23.44
C ASP A 250 -8.33 -12.45 22.56
N ALA A 251 -9.23 -11.52 22.24
CA ALA A 251 -8.88 -10.32 21.48
C ALA A 251 -7.97 -9.36 22.26
N LEU A 252 -8.10 -9.29 23.58
CA LEU A 252 -7.37 -8.37 24.45
C LEU A 252 -6.11 -8.95 25.09
N LYS A 253 -5.92 -10.27 25.00
CA LYS A 253 -4.82 -10.98 25.67
C LYS A 253 -3.46 -10.38 25.40
N LEU A 254 -3.18 -9.99 24.16
CA LEU A 254 -1.93 -9.33 23.78
C LEU A 254 -1.67 -8.08 24.63
N PHE A 255 -2.67 -7.23 24.75
CA PHE A 255 -2.59 -5.92 25.43
C PHE A 255 -2.57 -6.04 26.95
N ALA A 256 -3.27 -7.04 27.50
CA ALA A 256 -3.34 -7.28 28.93
C ALA A 256 -2.11 -8.00 29.50
N THR A 257 -1.44 -8.89 28.71
CA THR A 257 -0.43 -9.80 29.26
C THR A 257 0.99 -9.58 28.74
N ASN A 258 1.16 -8.98 27.54
CA ASN A 258 2.49 -8.83 26.96
C ASN A 258 3.18 -7.57 27.47
N GLY A 259 4.21 -7.76 28.31
CA GLY A 259 4.92 -6.64 28.94
C GLY A 259 5.61 -5.66 27.97
N LYS A 260 6.06 -6.14 26.80
CA LYS A 260 6.66 -5.26 25.76
C LYS A 260 5.60 -4.39 25.12
N ILE A 261 4.46 -4.98 24.77
CA ILE A 261 3.32 -4.25 24.19
C ILE A 261 2.80 -3.23 25.19
N LYS A 262 2.51 -3.64 26.43
CA LYS A 262 2.05 -2.71 27.48
C LYS A 262 2.98 -1.51 27.63
N ARG A 263 4.30 -1.74 27.67
CA ARG A 263 5.27 -0.65 27.72
C ARG A 263 5.18 0.28 26.52
N SER A 264 4.96 -0.26 25.33
CA SER A 264 4.96 0.51 24.06
C SER A 264 3.66 1.28 23.81
N ILE A 265 2.53 0.90 24.44
CA ILE A 265 1.22 1.54 24.25
C ILE A 265 0.71 2.30 25.48
N ARG A 266 1.54 2.46 26.50
CA ARG A 266 1.18 3.21 27.71
C ARG A 266 0.93 4.69 27.40
N ARG A 267 0.19 5.37 28.26
CA ARG A 267 0.10 6.83 28.19
C ARG A 267 1.50 7.45 28.35
N PRO A 268 1.87 8.44 27.51
CA PRO A 268 3.14 9.14 27.63
C PRO A 268 3.18 9.94 28.96
N LYS A 269 4.36 10.03 29.56
CA LYS A 269 4.59 10.91 30.70
C LYS A 269 4.61 12.37 30.23
N ARG A 270 4.39 13.30 31.16
CA ARG A 270 4.42 14.74 30.84
C ARG A 270 5.77 15.13 30.20
N GLY A 271 5.72 15.68 28.99
CA GLY A 271 6.90 16.08 28.23
C GLY A 271 7.64 14.94 27.50
N GLU A 272 7.15 13.71 27.59
CA GLU A 272 7.69 12.59 26.86
C GLU A 272 7.24 12.64 25.40
N LYS A 273 8.15 12.32 24.47
CA LYS A 273 7.80 12.15 23.06
C LYS A 273 6.95 10.90 22.90
N SER A 274 5.82 11.02 22.23
CA SER A 274 4.94 9.92 21.86
C SER A 274 4.83 9.79 20.34
N VAL A 275 4.31 8.67 19.88
CA VAL A 275 3.89 8.50 18.49
C VAL A 275 2.38 8.58 18.44
N GLU A 276 1.85 9.46 17.61
CA GLU A 276 0.42 9.68 17.42
C GLU A 276 0.13 9.90 15.94
N PRO A 277 -1.08 9.62 15.44
CA PRO A 277 -1.42 9.81 14.03
C PRO A 277 -1.13 11.21 13.50
N LYS A 278 -1.43 12.26 14.27
CA LYS A 278 -1.20 13.66 13.86
C LYS A 278 0.28 14.03 13.67
N MET A 279 1.20 13.26 14.26
CA MET A 279 2.65 13.49 14.10
C MET A 279 3.12 13.35 12.65
N ILE A 280 2.35 12.66 11.78
CA ILE A 280 2.66 12.53 10.36
C ILE A 280 2.68 13.89 9.61
N GLU A 281 2.10 14.93 10.17
CA GLU A 281 2.15 16.28 9.58
C GLU A 281 3.55 16.92 9.62
N HIS A 282 4.47 16.41 10.45
CA HIS A 282 5.79 17.00 10.68
C HIS A 282 6.89 15.99 11.02
N SER A 283 6.61 14.69 10.95
CA SER A 283 7.57 13.64 11.27
C SER A 283 7.48 12.47 10.31
N ASN A 284 8.62 11.82 10.07
CA ASN A 284 8.67 10.55 9.37
C ASN A 284 8.59 9.42 10.39
N ILE A 285 7.55 8.62 10.35
CA ILE A 285 7.24 7.58 11.32
C ILE A 285 7.56 6.22 10.73
N PHE A 286 8.38 5.44 11.41
CA PHE A 286 8.71 4.06 11.06
C PHE A 286 8.19 3.15 12.17
N VAL A 287 7.26 2.27 11.82
CA VAL A 287 6.74 1.23 12.71
C VAL A 287 7.50 -0.05 12.41
N VAL A 288 8.41 -0.42 13.29
CA VAL A 288 9.32 -1.55 13.08
C VAL A 288 8.84 -2.76 13.86
N ILE A 289 8.55 -3.84 13.15
CA ILE A 289 8.13 -5.11 13.75
C ILE A 289 8.89 -6.25 13.09
N GLY A 290 9.46 -7.14 13.91
CA GLY A 290 10.15 -8.33 13.41
C GLY A 290 9.17 -9.29 12.71
N GLU A 291 9.63 -9.91 11.63
CA GLU A 291 8.85 -10.87 10.84
C GLU A 291 8.28 -12.01 11.71
N ASP A 292 9.06 -12.48 12.69
CA ASP A 292 8.66 -13.52 13.66
C ASP A 292 7.56 -13.07 14.63
N LYS A 293 7.25 -11.78 14.70
CA LYS A 293 6.22 -11.19 15.58
C LYS A 293 4.97 -10.72 14.84
N LEU A 294 4.94 -10.73 13.52
CA LEU A 294 3.83 -10.18 12.73
C LEU A 294 2.47 -10.74 13.16
N SER A 295 2.33 -12.07 13.22
CA SER A 295 1.06 -12.69 13.61
C SER A 295 0.66 -12.36 15.04
N LEU A 296 1.62 -12.31 15.97
CA LEU A 296 1.37 -11.98 17.37
C LEU A 296 0.95 -10.52 17.55
N TYR A 297 1.57 -9.59 16.81
CA TYR A 297 1.33 -8.15 16.93
C TYR A 297 0.33 -7.61 15.90
N ALA A 298 -0.30 -8.50 15.10
CA ALA A 298 -1.30 -8.10 14.12
C ALA A 298 -2.43 -7.21 14.70
N PRO A 299 -3.00 -7.47 15.90
CA PRO A 299 -4.00 -6.58 16.49
C PRO A 299 -3.48 -5.17 16.74
N LEU A 300 -2.24 -5.03 17.22
CA LEU A 300 -1.61 -3.73 17.42
C LEU A 300 -1.40 -3.01 16.09
N MET A 301 -0.88 -3.71 15.08
CA MET A 301 -0.65 -3.14 13.75
C MET A 301 -1.94 -2.65 13.11
N ASN A 302 -3.02 -3.41 13.27
CA ASN A 302 -4.33 -3.02 12.78
C ASN A 302 -4.78 -1.69 13.42
N ILE A 303 -4.68 -1.56 14.75
CA ILE A 303 -5.04 -0.30 15.45
C ILE A 303 -4.18 0.87 14.95
N LEU A 304 -2.85 0.72 14.95
CA LEU A 304 -1.93 1.78 14.55
C LEU A 304 -2.21 2.28 13.13
N THR A 305 -2.41 1.34 12.20
CA THR A 305 -2.64 1.67 10.79
C THR A 305 -4.03 2.26 10.59
N SER A 306 -5.05 1.69 11.22
CA SER A 306 -6.43 2.18 11.11
C SER A 306 -6.58 3.60 11.66
N GLN A 307 -6.06 3.87 12.86
CA GLN A 307 -6.11 5.23 13.44
C GLN A 307 -5.34 6.25 12.59
N LEU A 308 -4.21 5.85 11.98
CA LEU A 308 -3.52 6.73 11.04
C LEU A 308 -4.35 6.98 9.77
N MET A 309 -4.94 5.94 9.20
CA MET A 309 -5.74 6.07 7.97
C MET A 309 -7.00 6.90 8.21
N GLU A 310 -7.65 6.75 9.36
CA GLU A 310 -8.77 7.60 9.79
C GLU A 310 -8.35 9.06 9.93
N TYR A 311 -7.21 9.32 10.60
CA TYR A 311 -6.66 10.66 10.70
C TYR A 311 -6.41 11.27 9.32
N VAL A 312 -5.77 10.53 8.41
CA VAL A 312 -5.52 10.99 7.03
C VAL A 312 -6.84 11.24 6.28
N GLY A 313 -7.83 10.38 6.47
CA GLY A 313 -9.15 10.50 5.84
C GLY A 313 -9.92 11.75 6.23
N THR A 314 -9.76 12.21 7.47
CA THR A 314 -10.47 13.36 8.04
C THR A 314 -9.65 14.65 8.05
N ARG A 315 -8.32 14.57 7.82
CA ARG A 315 -7.41 15.74 7.89
C ARG A 315 -7.86 16.88 6.98
N LYS A 316 -7.77 18.12 7.49
CA LYS A 316 -8.00 19.33 6.70
C LYS A 316 -6.74 19.67 5.89
N VAL A 317 -6.87 19.69 4.56
CA VAL A 317 -5.75 19.95 3.65
C VAL A 317 -5.78 21.38 3.14
N THR A 318 -4.67 22.08 3.28
CA THR A 318 -4.42 23.40 2.74
C THR A 318 -3.32 23.36 1.67
N LYS A 319 -3.04 24.49 1.01
CA LYS A 319 -1.92 24.59 0.07
C LYS A 319 -0.58 24.24 0.73
N ASN A 320 -0.42 24.56 2.01
CA ASN A 320 0.82 24.37 2.78
C ASN A 320 0.91 23.00 3.49
N SER A 321 -0.14 22.20 3.48
CA SER A 321 -0.13 20.87 4.08
C SER A 321 0.86 19.96 3.38
N PRO A 322 1.62 19.13 4.13
CA PRO A 322 2.58 18.20 3.54
C PRO A 322 1.91 17.11 2.70
N CYS A 323 2.67 16.55 1.77
CA CYS A 323 2.32 15.29 1.14
C CYS A 323 2.65 14.14 2.11
N ILE A 324 1.71 13.24 2.35
CA ILE A 324 1.93 12.05 3.17
C ILE A 324 2.18 10.85 2.26
N LEU A 325 3.20 10.08 2.58
CA LEU A 325 3.49 8.81 1.95
C LEU A 325 3.21 7.69 2.96
N LEU A 326 2.19 6.90 2.73
CA LEU A 326 1.86 5.74 3.55
C LEU A 326 2.36 4.48 2.86
N CYS A 327 3.36 3.83 3.46
CA CYS A 327 4.02 2.65 2.94
C CYS A 327 3.63 1.43 3.78
N LEU A 328 2.94 0.48 3.16
CA LEU A 328 2.56 -0.78 3.77
C LEU A 328 3.40 -1.90 3.16
N ASP A 329 4.46 -2.30 3.89
CA ASP A 329 5.32 -3.41 3.49
C ASP A 329 4.63 -4.73 3.81
N GLU A 330 4.50 -5.60 2.80
CA GLU A 330 3.83 -6.90 2.86
C GLU A 330 2.36 -6.80 3.35
N LEU A 331 1.53 -6.10 2.56
CA LEU A 331 0.11 -5.81 2.91
C LEU A 331 -0.67 -7.04 3.39
N ALA A 332 -0.43 -8.20 2.78
CA ALA A 332 -1.11 -9.44 3.12
C ALA A 332 -0.84 -9.91 4.56
N SER A 333 0.33 -9.60 5.12
CA SER A 333 0.72 -10.00 6.47
C SER A 333 0.21 -9.06 7.56
N LEU A 334 -0.32 -7.89 7.19
CA LEU A 334 -0.73 -6.87 8.16
C LEU A 334 -2.17 -7.06 8.65
N HIS A 335 -2.97 -7.87 7.96
CA HIS A 335 -4.38 -8.14 8.30
C HIS A 335 -5.24 -6.87 8.53
N ILE A 336 -4.93 -5.79 7.79
CA ILE A 336 -5.70 -4.55 7.84
C ILE A 336 -7.04 -4.81 7.14
N ASP A 337 -8.09 -4.16 7.62
CA ASP A 337 -9.42 -4.26 7.01
C ASP A 337 -9.41 -3.81 5.54
N GLY A 338 -10.02 -4.62 4.67
CA GLY A 338 -10.03 -4.38 3.22
C GLY A 338 -10.84 -3.15 2.83
N GLU A 339 -11.92 -2.85 3.52
CA GLU A 339 -12.73 -1.64 3.28
C GLU A 339 -11.96 -0.39 3.68
N LEU A 340 -11.16 -0.43 4.73
CA LEU A 340 -10.29 0.67 5.12
C LEU A 340 -9.23 0.97 4.03
N ILE A 341 -8.60 -0.08 3.49
CA ILE A 341 -7.66 0.08 2.36
C ILE A 341 -8.39 0.63 1.12
N LEU A 342 -9.59 0.12 0.82
CA LEU A 342 -10.39 0.56 -0.31
C LEU A 342 -10.80 2.05 -0.18
N ASP A 343 -11.22 2.47 0.99
CA ASP A 343 -11.50 3.87 1.30
C ASP A 343 -10.24 4.74 1.16
N GLY A 344 -9.09 4.24 1.63
CA GLY A 344 -7.80 4.91 1.47
C GLY A 344 -7.46 5.17 0.01
N VAL A 345 -7.53 4.17 -0.86
CA VAL A 345 -7.20 4.33 -2.29
C VAL A 345 -8.22 5.22 -3.04
N ARG A 346 -9.45 5.33 -2.54
CA ARG A 346 -10.49 6.20 -3.13
C ARG A 346 -10.38 7.66 -2.67
N ARG A 347 -10.06 7.91 -1.39
CA ARG A 347 -10.20 9.22 -0.75
C ARG A 347 -8.89 9.96 -0.53
N PHE A 348 -7.77 9.26 -0.28
CA PHE A 348 -6.53 9.87 0.16
C PHE A 348 -5.87 10.78 -0.89
N ARG A 349 -6.18 10.56 -2.16
CA ARG A 349 -5.77 11.46 -3.24
C ARG A 349 -6.13 12.93 -2.92
N LYS A 350 -7.37 13.19 -2.52
CA LYS A 350 -7.85 14.53 -2.14
C LYS A 350 -7.24 15.03 -0.82
N ARG A 351 -6.59 14.14 -0.05
CA ARG A 351 -5.96 14.43 1.23
C ARG A 351 -4.43 14.61 1.13
N LYS A 352 -3.90 14.82 -0.08
CA LYS A 352 -2.45 14.86 -0.34
C LYS A 352 -1.72 13.65 0.29
N CYS A 353 -2.31 12.48 0.23
CA CYS A 353 -1.71 11.25 0.71
C CYS A 353 -1.59 10.25 -0.44
N ARG A 354 -0.45 9.60 -0.53
CA ARG A 354 -0.15 8.55 -1.50
C ARG A 354 0.14 7.25 -0.77
N LEU A 355 -0.53 6.19 -1.20
CA LEU A 355 -0.29 4.84 -0.71
C LEU A 355 0.75 4.15 -1.58
N ILE A 356 1.69 3.47 -0.96
CA ILE A 356 2.54 2.45 -1.59
C ILE A 356 2.22 1.12 -0.90
N LEU A 357 1.60 0.23 -1.64
CA LEU A 357 1.21 -1.10 -1.18
C LEU A 357 2.18 -2.12 -1.79
N LEU A 358 2.90 -2.85 -0.93
CA LEU A 358 3.79 -3.92 -1.37
C LEU A 358 3.06 -5.25 -1.22
N MET A 359 3.04 -6.03 -2.30
CA MET A 359 2.29 -7.28 -2.43
C MET A 359 3.12 -8.32 -3.16
N GLN A 360 2.83 -9.60 -2.95
CA GLN A 360 3.47 -10.64 -3.72
C GLN A 360 2.72 -10.88 -5.05
N ASN A 361 1.43 -11.13 -4.95
CA ASN A 361 0.54 -11.39 -6.09
C ASN A 361 -0.88 -10.90 -5.78
N THR A 362 -1.83 -11.11 -6.68
CA THR A 362 -3.23 -10.73 -6.47
C THR A 362 -4.02 -11.80 -5.71
N ALA A 363 -3.56 -13.06 -5.72
CA ALA A 363 -4.25 -14.16 -5.04
C ALA A 363 -4.22 -13.99 -3.51
N ASP A 364 -3.11 -13.53 -2.94
CA ASP A 364 -3.00 -13.25 -1.50
C ASP A 364 -4.04 -12.21 -1.05
N LEU A 365 -4.29 -11.20 -1.88
CA LEU A 365 -5.32 -10.21 -1.62
C LEU A 365 -6.73 -10.79 -1.75
N ASN A 366 -6.96 -11.68 -2.73
CA ASN A 366 -8.25 -12.35 -2.90
C ASN A 366 -8.59 -13.23 -1.69
N ILE A 367 -7.60 -13.88 -1.09
CA ILE A 367 -7.78 -14.69 0.12
C ILE A 367 -8.18 -13.80 1.31
N LEU A 368 -7.56 -12.63 1.44
CA LEU A 368 -7.81 -11.73 2.57
C LEU A 368 -9.10 -10.92 2.44
N TYR A 369 -9.34 -10.36 1.26
CA TYR A 369 -10.36 -9.33 1.04
C TYR A 369 -11.51 -9.78 0.14
N GLY A 370 -11.39 -10.95 -0.49
CA GLY A 370 -12.29 -11.38 -1.55
C GLY A 370 -11.99 -10.72 -2.89
N ALA A 371 -12.47 -11.33 -3.97
CA ALA A 371 -12.16 -10.93 -5.35
C ALA A 371 -12.65 -9.52 -5.71
N ASP A 372 -13.83 -9.12 -5.21
CA ASP A 372 -14.44 -7.83 -5.57
C ASP A 372 -13.72 -6.65 -4.91
N VAL A 373 -13.40 -6.75 -3.62
CA VAL A 373 -12.64 -5.73 -2.88
C VAL A 373 -11.22 -5.62 -3.46
N THR A 374 -10.57 -6.75 -3.72
CA THR A 374 -9.25 -6.79 -4.37
C THR A 374 -9.28 -6.08 -5.72
N ARG A 375 -10.24 -6.40 -6.59
CA ARG A 375 -10.39 -5.76 -7.90
C ARG A 375 -10.58 -4.26 -7.77
N ALA A 376 -11.39 -3.81 -6.81
CA ALA A 376 -11.63 -2.41 -6.55
C ALA A 376 -10.37 -1.68 -6.03
N ILE A 377 -9.59 -2.28 -5.14
CA ILE A 377 -8.29 -1.75 -4.70
C ILE A 377 -7.35 -1.60 -5.89
N LEU A 378 -7.15 -2.68 -6.67
CA LEU A 378 -6.24 -2.70 -7.81
C LEU A 378 -6.61 -1.67 -8.89
N ALA A 379 -7.90 -1.47 -9.15
CA ALA A 379 -8.39 -0.48 -10.11
C ALA A 379 -8.04 0.97 -9.71
N ASN A 380 -7.96 1.25 -8.41
CA ASN A 380 -7.62 2.59 -7.89
C ASN A 380 -6.10 2.84 -7.77
N LEU A 381 -5.25 1.84 -7.99
CA LEU A 381 -3.81 2.03 -8.06
C LEU A 381 -3.42 2.61 -9.43
N LYS A 382 -3.00 3.86 -9.44
CA LYS A 382 -2.57 4.55 -10.67
C LYS A 382 -1.35 3.92 -11.30
N TYR A 383 -0.39 3.52 -10.47
CA TYR A 383 0.86 2.91 -10.88
C TYR A 383 0.96 1.49 -10.36
N LYS A 384 1.25 0.54 -11.24
CA LYS A 384 1.50 -0.86 -10.88
C LYS A 384 2.92 -1.21 -11.30
N VAL A 385 3.73 -1.62 -10.34
CA VAL A 385 5.17 -1.89 -10.51
C VAL A 385 5.40 -3.39 -10.38
N LEU A 386 5.84 -4.03 -11.45
CA LEU A 386 6.21 -5.44 -11.46
C LEU A 386 7.73 -5.56 -11.45
N LEU A 387 8.30 -6.24 -10.46
CA LEU A 387 9.74 -6.44 -10.37
C LEU A 387 10.12 -7.78 -10.99
N GLY A 388 11.05 -7.76 -11.94
CA GLY A 388 11.57 -8.97 -12.57
C GLY A 388 12.46 -9.80 -11.65
N GLY A 389 12.66 -11.08 -12.03
CA GLY A 389 13.61 -12.00 -11.38
C GLY A 389 13.01 -13.05 -10.48
N THR A 390 11.77 -12.95 -10.11
CA THR A 390 11.01 -14.02 -9.46
C THR A 390 9.54 -13.76 -9.76
N GLY A 391 8.88 -14.77 -10.19
CA GLY A 391 7.57 -14.71 -10.73
C GLY A 391 6.52 -14.12 -9.81
N LEU A 392 5.48 -13.59 -10.41
CA LEU A 392 4.20 -13.40 -9.74
C LEU A 392 3.68 -14.75 -9.22
N GLY A 393 4.25 -15.88 -9.73
CA GLY A 393 4.02 -17.24 -9.28
C GLY A 393 2.60 -17.75 -9.51
N GLU A 394 1.73 -16.93 -10.15
CA GLU A 394 0.31 -17.20 -10.22
C GLU A 394 -0.27 -16.74 -11.57
N PRO A 395 -0.86 -17.67 -12.36
CA PRO A 395 -1.31 -17.41 -13.73
C PRO A 395 -2.36 -16.31 -13.86
N GLU A 396 -3.26 -16.15 -12.88
CA GLU A 396 -4.30 -15.12 -12.92
C GLU A 396 -3.70 -13.73 -12.78
N SER A 397 -2.71 -13.55 -11.89
CA SER A 397 -1.96 -12.30 -11.78
C SER A 397 -1.21 -11.97 -13.04
N GLN A 398 -0.54 -12.98 -13.67
CA GLN A 398 0.18 -12.81 -14.93
C GLN A 398 -0.77 -12.32 -16.02
N LYS A 399 -1.91 -12.98 -16.17
CA LYS A 399 -2.94 -12.61 -17.15
C LYS A 399 -3.49 -11.21 -16.89
N TYR A 400 -3.84 -10.89 -15.64
CA TYR A 400 -4.33 -9.58 -15.24
C TYR A 400 -3.36 -8.45 -15.65
N PHE A 401 -2.07 -8.60 -15.36
CA PHE A 401 -1.10 -7.57 -15.72
C PHE A 401 -0.80 -7.51 -17.21
N ALA A 402 -0.80 -8.65 -17.93
CA ALA A 402 -0.66 -8.67 -19.38
C ALA A 402 -1.84 -7.97 -20.07
N GLU A 403 -3.07 -8.15 -19.57
CA GLU A 403 -4.26 -7.44 -20.06
C GLU A 403 -4.15 -5.93 -19.88
N LEU A 404 -3.60 -5.47 -18.74
CA LEU A 404 -3.38 -4.04 -18.49
C LEU A 404 -2.29 -3.42 -19.38
N ILE A 405 -1.29 -4.20 -19.80
CA ILE A 405 -0.27 -3.79 -20.76
C ILE A 405 -0.87 -3.74 -22.17
N GLY A 406 -1.78 -4.69 -22.49
CA GLY A 406 -2.57 -4.69 -23.70
C GLY A 406 -2.04 -5.58 -24.82
N TYR A 407 -2.60 -5.33 -26.01
CA TYR A 407 -2.35 -6.11 -27.21
C TYR A 407 -1.72 -5.22 -28.29
N LYS A 408 -0.98 -5.85 -29.18
CA LYS A 408 -0.48 -5.26 -30.44
C LYS A 408 -1.11 -5.98 -31.63
N ASP A 409 -1.32 -5.26 -32.71
CA ASP A 409 -1.73 -5.84 -33.95
C ASP A 409 -0.55 -6.60 -34.56
N SER A 410 -0.79 -7.81 -35.03
CA SER A 410 0.18 -8.73 -35.64
C SER A 410 -0.42 -9.31 -36.92
N THR A 411 0.37 -9.35 -37.99
CA THR A 411 -0.04 -10.01 -39.23
C THR A 411 0.55 -11.41 -39.24
N LYS A 412 -0.30 -12.42 -39.20
CA LYS A 412 0.13 -13.82 -39.38
C LYS A 412 0.14 -14.18 -40.82
N HIS A 413 1.30 -14.57 -41.32
CA HIS A 413 1.45 -15.16 -42.67
C HIS A 413 1.43 -16.67 -42.54
N SER A 414 0.42 -17.33 -43.15
CA SER A 414 0.41 -18.76 -43.28
C SER A 414 0.59 -19.14 -44.74
N THR A 415 1.51 -20.06 -45.01
CA THR A 415 1.74 -20.60 -46.34
C THR A 415 1.30 -22.06 -46.33
N SER A 416 0.28 -22.37 -47.09
CA SER A 416 -0.15 -23.75 -47.35
C SER A 416 0.28 -24.15 -48.75
N SER A 417 1.08 -25.21 -48.84
CA SER A 417 1.59 -25.71 -50.12
C SER A 417 1.08 -27.14 -50.38
N ASN A 418 0.31 -27.33 -51.43
CA ASN A 418 -0.04 -28.64 -52.01
C ASN A 418 0.71 -28.80 -53.33
N ALA A 419 0.88 -30.06 -53.83
CA ALA A 419 1.67 -30.40 -55.01
C ALA A 419 1.34 -29.63 -56.31
N LYS A 420 0.29 -28.80 -56.34
CA LYS A 420 -0.13 -27.98 -57.47
C LYS A 420 -0.38 -26.49 -57.19
N GLN A 421 -0.38 -26.03 -55.90
CA GLN A 421 -0.72 -24.65 -55.63
C GLN A 421 -0.17 -24.21 -54.23
N THR A 422 0.45 -23.06 -54.17
CA THR A 422 0.87 -22.43 -52.91
C THR A 422 -0.08 -21.27 -52.64
N THR A 423 -0.78 -21.33 -51.51
CA THR A 423 -1.68 -20.26 -51.06
C THR A 423 -1.04 -19.53 -49.90
N HIS A 424 -0.91 -18.21 -50.03
CA HIS A 424 -0.48 -17.31 -48.96
C HIS A 424 -1.72 -16.67 -48.35
N THR A 425 -1.92 -16.86 -47.05
CA THR A 425 -3.02 -16.24 -46.34
C THR A 425 -2.43 -15.27 -45.31
N GLU A 426 -2.81 -14.01 -45.40
CA GLU A 426 -2.55 -12.99 -44.36
C GLU A 426 -3.78 -12.87 -43.50
N SER A 427 -3.61 -12.98 -42.18
CA SER A 427 -4.67 -12.76 -41.23
C SER A 427 -4.19 -11.78 -40.16
N GLU A 428 -4.99 -10.75 -39.89
CA GLU A 428 -4.76 -9.88 -38.72
C GLU A 428 -5.05 -10.68 -37.48
N ALA A 429 -4.13 -10.65 -36.53
CA ALA A 429 -4.25 -11.25 -35.21
C ALA A 429 -3.83 -10.24 -34.15
N LYS A 430 -4.46 -10.31 -32.99
CA LYS A 430 -4.02 -9.56 -31.81
C LYS A 430 -3.10 -10.47 -30.99
N GLU A 431 -1.91 -9.99 -30.72
CA GLU A 431 -0.94 -10.65 -29.83
C GLU A 431 -0.70 -9.81 -28.60
N TRP A 432 -0.39 -10.46 -27.48
CA TRP A 432 0.02 -9.75 -26.27
C TRP A 432 1.23 -8.87 -26.56
N VAL A 433 1.27 -7.66 -25.98
CA VAL A 433 2.48 -6.83 -25.99
C VAL A 433 3.59 -7.54 -25.20
N ILE A 434 3.23 -8.15 -24.06
CA ILE A 434 4.07 -9.06 -23.28
C ILE A 434 3.21 -10.26 -22.93
N GLU A 435 3.65 -11.46 -23.32
CA GLU A 435 2.96 -12.70 -22.98
C GLU A 435 2.87 -12.87 -21.44
N PRO A 436 1.73 -13.36 -20.89
CA PRO A 436 1.57 -13.55 -19.46
C PRO A 436 2.75 -14.30 -18.80
N ALA A 437 3.19 -15.40 -19.39
CA ALA A 437 4.32 -16.19 -18.89
C ALA A 437 5.68 -15.47 -18.97
N GLU A 438 5.82 -14.47 -19.84
CA GLU A 438 7.05 -13.68 -19.96
C GLU A 438 7.19 -12.65 -18.82
N LEU A 439 6.10 -12.27 -18.16
CA LEU A 439 6.15 -11.37 -17.01
C LEU A 439 7.02 -11.96 -15.89
N ASP A 440 6.94 -13.28 -15.68
CA ASP A 440 7.76 -13.98 -14.69
C ASP A 440 9.20 -14.22 -15.14
N ARG A 441 9.43 -14.25 -16.44
CA ARG A 441 10.77 -14.49 -17.02
C ARG A 441 11.58 -13.22 -17.22
N GLN A 442 11.07 -12.05 -16.77
CA GLN A 442 11.82 -10.81 -16.85
C GLN A 442 13.14 -10.91 -16.04
N GLY A 443 14.22 -10.34 -16.60
CA GLY A 443 15.52 -10.36 -15.96
C GLY A 443 15.49 -9.73 -14.56
N LYS A 444 16.32 -10.23 -13.64
CA LYS A 444 16.35 -9.84 -12.22
C LYS A 444 16.40 -8.32 -11.98
N ASP A 445 17.07 -7.58 -12.86
CA ASP A 445 17.21 -6.12 -12.75
C ASP A 445 16.12 -5.33 -13.49
N THR A 446 15.07 -6.00 -13.99
CA THR A 446 13.98 -5.36 -14.75
C THR A 446 12.87 -4.88 -13.83
N VAL A 447 12.26 -3.76 -14.19
CA VAL A 447 11.00 -3.24 -13.64
C VAL A 447 10.07 -2.99 -14.81
N ILE A 448 8.84 -3.51 -14.74
CA ILE A 448 7.75 -3.10 -15.62
C ILE A 448 6.85 -2.17 -14.81
N LEU A 449 6.75 -0.93 -15.24
CA LEU A 449 5.87 0.07 -14.66
C LEU A 449 4.66 0.25 -15.58
N ILE A 450 3.49 -0.19 -15.12
CA ILE A 450 2.21 0.06 -15.81
C ILE A 450 1.70 1.42 -15.34
N ALA A 451 1.50 2.33 -16.30
CA ALA A 451 1.08 3.71 -16.09
C ALA A 451 0.21 4.14 -17.28
N ALA A 452 -1.09 3.96 -17.16
CA ALA A 452 -2.06 4.15 -18.26
C ALA A 452 -2.03 5.56 -18.90
N ASP A 453 -1.62 6.57 -18.13
CA ASP A 453 -1.51 7.96 -18.62
C ASP A 453 -0.28 8.20 -19.49
N GLU A 454 0.67 7.27 -19.52
CA GLU A 454 1.88 7.39 -20.35
C GLU A 454 1.61 6.84 -21.79
N PRO A 455 2.38 7.31 -22.80
CA PRO A 455 2.07 7.05 -24.22
C PRO A 455 1.88 5.57 -24.59
N ASP A 456 2.70 4.69 -24.01
CA ASP A 456 2.67 3.25 -24.31
C ASP A 456 1.89 2.45 -23.22
N GLY A 457 1.28 3.15 -22.23
CA GLY A 457 0.60 2.52 -21.09
C GLY A 457 1.54 1.81 -20.10
N TYR A 458 2.79 1.56 -20.46
CA TYR A 458 3.79 0.92 -19.62
C TYR A 458 5.22 1.37 -19.97
N LEU A 459 6.14 1.12 -19.04
CA LEU A 459 7.58 1.38 -19.22
C LEU A 459 8.40 0.20 -18.72
N LYS A 460 9.42 -0.18 -19.48
CA LYS A 460 10.43 -1.15 -19.05
C LYS A 460 11.66 -0.40 -18.53
N LEU A 461 11.95 -0.57 -17.24
CA LEU A 461 12.99 0.15 -16.51
C LEU A 461 14.00 -0.84 -15.91
N LYS A 462 15.13 -0.32 -15.42
CA LYS A 462 16.09 -1.06 -14.59
C LYS A 462 15.86 -0.76 -13.12
N LYS A 463 16.00 -1.76 -12.24
CA LYS A 463 15.93 -1.58 -10.78
C LYS A 463 16.96 -0.55 -10.30
N ASN A 464 16.57 0.22 -9.31
CA ASN A 464 17.39 1.23 -8.66
C ASN A 464 17.68 0.82 -7.21
N TYR A 465 18.58 -0.11 -7.00
CA TYR A 465 18.96 -0.51 -5.65
C TYR A 465 19.66 0.64 -4.91
N TYR A 466 19.25 0.91 -3.66
CA TYR A 466 19.81 1.99 -2.84
C TYR A 466 21.31 1.83 -2.55
N PHE A 467 21.82 0.60 -2.56
CA PHE A 467 23.21 0.23 -2.28
C PHE A 467 24.10 0.13 -3.54
N LYS A 468 23.51 0.09 -4.75
CA LYS A 468 24.27 0.14 -6.01
C LYS A 468 24.44 1.60 -6.44
N ARG A 469 25.68 2.05 -6.59
CA ARG A 469 26.03 3.39 -7.08
C ARG A 469 25.88 3.54 -8.58
#